data_a8a798283125fb6447e9d7f50e3e6656
#
_entry.id   a8a798283125fb6447e9d7f50e3e6656
#
_cell.length_a   1.000
_cell.length_b   1.000
_cell.length_c   1.000
_cell.angle_alpha   90.00
_cell.angle_beta   90.00
_cell.angle_gamma   90.00
#
_symmetry.space_group_name_H-M   'P 1'
#
loop_
_entity.id
_entity.type
_entity.pdbx_description
1 polymer ?
#
loop_
_entity_poly.entity_id
_entity_poly.type
_entity_poly.pdbx_seq_one_letter_code
_entity_poly.pdbx_strand_id
1 'polypeptide(L)'
;MKTMGDALSKMAGGRLEQVLERITNNPVKAVLLGAGVTAVIQSSSATTVMVVGFVNSGIMKLSQAVGVIMGANIGTTVTSWILSLSGIESGNFFVKLLKPSSFSPVLALIGVILVMFIKNTKKNDVGTILIGFAVLMFGMETMSGAVKPLANVPEFTSLFTAFENPVLGMIVGAVLTAVIQSSSASVGILQAMCATGSVTVGAALPVIMGQNIGTCVTALLSGV
;
A
#
# COMPACT_ATOMS: atom_id res chain seq x y z
N MET A 1 2.67 3.76 7.19
CA MET A 1 1.91 2.61 6.67
C MET A 1 1.63 1.57 7.75
N LYS A 2 2.65 0.95 8.37
CA LYS A 2 2.46 -0.12 9.37
C LYS A 2 1.54 0.29 10.52
N THR A 3 1.79 1.41 11.15
CA THR A 3 1.01 1.92 12.32
C THR A 3 -0.49 2.12 11.99
N MET A 4 -0.78 2.65 10.80
CA MET A 4 -2.14 2.81 10.30
C MET A 4 -2.80 1.45 10.03
N GLY A 5 -2.06 0.52 9.40
CA GLY A 5 -2.52 -0.83 9.14
C GLY A 5 -2.82 -1.61 10.42
N ASP A 6 -1.96 -1.52 11.43
CA ASP A 6 -2.15 -2.18 12.73
C ASP A 6 -3.41 -1.67 13.45
N ALA A 7 -3.68 -0.36 13.41
CA ALA A 7 -4.88 0.23 13.99
C ALA A 7 -6.15 -0.20 13.24
N LEU A 8 -6.13 -0.23 11.90
CA LEU A 8 -7.23 -0.72 11.07
C LEU A 8 -7.51 -2.21 11.31
N SER A 9 -6.46 -3.04 11.44
CA SER A 9 -6.56 -4.47 11.74
C SER A 9 -7.22 -4.71 13.10
N LYS A 10 -6.85 -3.95 14.13
CA LYS A 10 -7.50 -4.01 15.46
C LYS A 10 -8.97 -3.63 15.40
N MET A 11 -9.33 -2.61 14.63
CA MET A 11 -10.73 -2.20 14.48
C MET A 11 -11.59 -3.25 13.75
N ALA A 12 -11.01 -3.95 12.77
CA ALA A 12 -11.68 -5.00 11.99
C ALA A 12 -12.01 -6.25 12.86
N GLY A 13 -11.12 -6.59 13.80
CA GLY A 13 -11.33 -7.62 14.84
C GLY A 13 -11.63 -9.02 14.31
N GLY A 14 -12.04 -9.93 15.19
CA GLY A 14 -12.35 -11.34 14.87
C GLY A 14 -13.56 -11.58 13.95
N ARG A 15 -14.31 -10.54 13.57
CA ARG A 15 -15.34 -10.63 12.53
C ARG A 15 -14.76 -10.94 11.16
N LEU A 16 -13.52 -10.54 10.93
CA LEU A 16 -12.81 -10.77 9.68
C LEU A 16 -12.60 -12.27 9.40
N GLU A 17 -12.24 -13.02 10.42
CA GLU A 17 -12.04 -14.48 10.34
C GLU A 17 -13.32 -15.21 9.92
N GLN A 18 -14.45 -14.88 10.58
CA GLN A 18 -15.75 -15.48 10.28
C GLN A 18 -16.25 -15.13 8.87
N VAL A 19 -15.96 -13.91 8.40
CA VAL A 19 -16.32 -13.46 7.05
C VAL A 19 -15.48 -14.19 6.02
N LEU A 20 -14.17 -14.34 6.26
CA LEU A 20 -13.26 -15.09 5.40
C LEU A 20 -13.72 -16.53 5.21
N GLU A 21 -14.04 -17.25 6.27
CA GLU A 21 -14.45 -18.66 6.23
C GLU A 21 -15.75 -18.87 5.41
N ARG A 22 -16.76 -18.00 5.58
CA ARG A 22 -18.09 -18.18 4.95
C ARG A 22 -18.16 -17.75 3.49
N ILE A 23 -17.39 -16.74 3.07
CA ILE A 23 -17.56 -16.08 1.76
C ILE A 23 -16.63 -16.66 0.70
N THR A 24 -15.53 -17.34 1.09
CA THR A 24 -14.49 -17.77 0.15
C THR A 24 -14.81 -18.98 -0.73
N ASN A 25 -16.00 -19.60 -0.62
CA ASN A 25 -16.41 -20.70 -1.47
C ASN A 25 -16.59 -20.33 -2.96
N ASN A 26 -16.78 -19.05 -3.28
CA ASN A 26 -16.87 -18.55 -4.63
C ASN A 26 -15.59 -17.77 -4.97
N PRO A 27 -14.86 -18.10 -6.06
CA PRO A 27 -13.59 -17.44 -6.40
C PRO A 27 -13.71 -15.91 -6.55
N VAL A 28 -14.79 -15.43 -7.17
CA VAL A 28 -15.02 -13.99 -7.36
C VAL A 28 -15.25 -13.30 -6.01
N LYS A 29 -16.03 -13.93 -5.12
CA LYS A 29 -16.24 -13.41 -3.77
C LYS A 29 -14.96 -13.43 -2.95
N ALA A 30 -14.12 -14.46 -3.12
CA ALA A 30 -12.81 -14.54 -2.47
C ALA A 30 -11.89 -13.38 -2.92
N VAL A 31 -11.84 -13.06 -4.22
CA VAL A 31 -11.09 -11.92 -4.76
C VAL A 31 -11.64 -10.59 -4.21
N LEU A 32 -12.94 -10.38 -4.26
CA LEU A 32 -13.56 -9.15 -3.73
C LEU A 32 -13.31 -8.99 -2.22
N LEU A 33 -13.36 -10.10 -1.50
CA LEU A 33 -13.08 -10.11 -0.06
C LEU A 33 -11.62 -9.76 0.22
N GLY A 34 -10.67 -10.39 -0.47
CA GLY A 34 -9.24 -10.08 -0.34
C GLY A 34 -8.93 -8.63 -0.68
N ALA A 35 -9.55 -8.09 -1.74
CA ALA A 35 -9.42 -6.69 -2.11
C ALA A 35 -9.97 -5.76 -1.03
N GLY A 36 -11.17 -6.03 -0.52
CA GLY A 36 -11.81 -5.24 0.53
C GLY A 36 -11.02 -5.27 1.84
N VAL A 37 -10.58 -6.46 2.27
CA VAL A 37 -9.76 -6.63 3.48
C VAL A 37 -8.46 -5.84 3.36
N THR A 38 -7.74 -5.99 2.26
CA THR A 38 -6.47 -5.28 2.05
C THR A 38 -6.65 -3.77 1.90
N ALA A 39 -7.73 -3.33 1.25
CA ALA A 39 -8.05 -1.91 1.15
C ALA A 39 -8.32 -1.27 2.51
N VAL A 40 -8.94 -2.02 3.44
CA VAL A 40 -9.20 -1.57 4.82
C VAL A 40 -7.95 -1.65 5.67
N ILE A 41 -7.27 -2.80 5.70
CA ILE A 41 -6.08 -3.03 6.54
C ILE A 41 -4.87 -2.27 5.99
N GLN A 42 -4.86 -1.92 4.70
CA GLN A 42 -3.74 -1.26 4.00
C GLN A 42 -2.43 -2.06 4.03
N SER A 43 -2.54 -3.41 4.14
CA SER A 43 -1.40 -4.32 4.19
C SER A 43 -1.73 -5.65 3.51
N SER A 44 -1.28 -5.82 2.27
CA SER A 44 -1.40 -7.09 1.55
C SER A 44 -0.56 -8.20 2.20
N SER A 45 0.59 -7.85 2.76
CA SER A 45 1.43 -8.80 3.49
C SER A 45 0.73 -9.37 4.71
N ALA A 46 0.08 -8.51 5.54
CA ALA A 46 -0.69 -8.97 6.69
C ALA A 46 -1.87 -9.87 6.27
N THR A 47 -2.59 -9.49 5.21
CA THR A 47 -3.68 -10.32 4.65
C THR A 47 -3.14 -11.67 4.18
N THR A 48 -2.01 -11.69 3.48
CA THR A 48 -1.40 -12.93 2.97
C THR A 48 -0.95 -13.85 4.10
N VAL A 49 -0.24 -13.33 5.12
CA VAL A 49 0.20 -14.10 6.30
C VAL A 49 -1.00 -14.70 7.05
N MET A 50 -2.08 -13.91 7.21
CA MET A 50 -3.32 -14.39 7.83
C MET A 50 -3.93 -15.56 7.03
N VAL A 51 -4.01 -15.42 5.70
CA VAL A 51 -4.55 -16.46 4.80
C VAL A 51 -3.69 -17.73 4.84
N VAL A 52 -2.35 -17.58 4.82
CA VAL A 52 -1.43 -18.73 5.00
C VAL A 52 -1.67 -19.43 6.34
N GLY A 53 -1.85 -18.66 7.42
CA GLY A 53 -2.20 -19.20 8.73
C GLY A 53 -3.52 -19.99 8.72
N PHE A 54 -4.54 -19.51 8.00
CA PHE A 54 -5.83 -20.21 7.86
C PHE A 54 -5.71 -21.51 7.05
N VAL A 55 -4.89 -21.51 6.00
CA VAL A 55 -4.61 -22.75 5.23
C VAL A 55 -3.86 -23.75 6.10
N ASN A 56 -2.84 -23.32 6.82
CA ASN A 56 -2.04 -24.20 7.71
C ASN A 56 -2.86 -24.76 8.88
N SER A 57 -3.83 -24.01 9.38
CA SER A 57 -4.75 -24.49 10.43
C SER A 57 -5.92 -25.33 9.90
N GLY A 58 -6.02 -25.52 8.58
CA GLY A 58 -7.11 -26.28 7.96
C GLY A 58 -8.47 -25.56 7.89
N ILE A 59 -8.53 -24.30 8.29
CA ILE A 59 -9.76 -23.47 8.25
C ILE A 59 -10.12 -23.10 6.80
N MET A 60 -9.13 -22.94 5.93
CA MET A 60 -9.31 -22.53 4.53
C MET A 60 -8.60 -23.49 3.58
N LYS A 61 -9.24 -23.80 2.44
CA LYS A 61 -8.62 -24.57 1.36
C LYS A 61 -7.66 -23.68 0.55
N LEU A 62 -6.59 -24.28 0.02
CA LEU A 62 -5.62 -23.58 -0.83
C LEU A 62 -6.29 -22.87 -2.03
N SER A 63 -7.28 -23.49 -2.65
CA SER A 63 -8.03 -22.91 -3.78
C SER A 63 -8.77 -21.62 -3.41
N GLN A 64 -9.27 -21.52 -2.18
CA GLN A 64 -9.90 -20.33 -1.65
C GLN A 64 -8.87 -19.24 -1.34
N ALA A 65 -7.73 -19.64 -0.76
CA ALA A 65 -6.62 -18.76 -0.42
C ALA A 65 -6.07 -18.03 -1.66
N VAL A 66 -5.93 -18.70 -2.79
CA VAL A 66 -5.48 -18.10 -4.06
C VAL A 66 -6.36 -16.91 -4.43
N GLY A 67 -7.69 -17.07 -4.38
CA GLY A 67 -8.62 -15.98 -4.68
C GLY A 67 -8.45 -14.78 -3.75
N VAL A 68 -8.30 -15.01 -2.44
CA VAL A 68 -8.10 -13.93 -1.47
C VAL A 68 -6.76 -13.22 -1.68
N ILE A 69 -5.68 -13.94 -1.98
CA ILE A 69 -4.35 -13.37 -2.25
C ILE A 69 -4.36 -12.53 -3.54
N MET A 70 -5.02 -13.00 -4.60
CA MET A 70 -5.22 -12.20 -5.81
C MET A 70 -5.98 -10.91 -5.49
N GLY A 71 -7.03 -11.01 -4.68
CA GLY A 71 -7.78 -9.86 -4.19
C GLY A 71 -6.92 -8.90 -3.36
N ALA A 72 -6.05 -9.42 -2.52
CA ALA A 72 -5.16 -8.61 -1.70
C ALA A 72 -4.22 -7.73 -2.56
N ASN A 73 -3.71 -8.27 -3.67
CA ASN A 73 -2.92 -7.47 -4.62
C ASN A 73 -3.77 -6.36 -5.28
N ILE A 74 -5.02 -6.66 -5.64
CA ILE A 74 -5.95 -5.64 -6.15
C ILE A 74 -6.22 -4.58 -5.09
N GLY A 75 -6.44 -4.97 -3.83
CA GLY A 75 -6.68 -4.04 -2.71
C GLY A 75 -5.53 -3.08 -2.45
N THR A 76 -4.30 -3.46 -2.76
CA THR A 76 -3.12 -2.58 -2.68
C THR A 76 -3.23 -1.39 -3.64
N THR A 77 -3.97 -1.50 -4.75
CA THR A 77 -4.16 -0.38 -5.67
C THR A 77 -4.92 0.80 -5.04
N VAL A 78 -5.76 0.54 -4.04
CA VAL A 78 -6.44 1.60 -3.28
C VAL A 78 -5.42 2.51 -2.60
N THR A 79 -4.34 1.95 -2.06
CA THR A 79 -3.23 2.73 -1.50
C THR A 79 -2.57 3.60 -2.56
N SER A 80 -2.34 3.05 -3.76
CA SER A 80 -1.76 3.81 -4.87
C SER A 80 -2.68 4.96 -5.31
N TRP A 81 -3.99 4.77 -5.29
CA TRP A 81 -4.96 5.85 -5.57
C TRP A 81 -4.89 6.94 -4.50
N ILE A 82 -4.83 6.58 -3.21
CA ILE A 82 -4.67 7.55 -2.12
C ILE A 82 -3.37 8.34 -2.32
N LEU A 83 -2.28 7.69 -2.66
CA LEU A 83 -0.99 8.34 -2.93
C LEU A 83 -1.04 9.25 -4.16
N SER A 84 -1.78 8.87 -5.22
CA SER A 84 -1.91 9.67 -6.44
C SER A 84 -2.60 11.02 -6.20
N LEU A 85 -3.44 11.11 -5.18
CA LEU A 85 -4.09 12.37 -4.81
C LEU A 85 -3.06 13.44 -4.36
N SER A 86 -1.88 13.04 -3.92
CA SER A 86 -0.81 13.98 -3.56
C SER A 86 -0.22 14.71 -4.76
N GLY A 87 -0.28 14.10 -5.96
CA GLY A 87 0.23 14.65 -7.22
C GLY A 87 -0.70 15.63 -7.95
N ILE A 88 -1.90 15.89 -7.42
CA ILE A 88 -2.84 16.80 -8.07
C ILE A 88 -2.36 18.24 -7.93
N GLU A 89 -1.84 18.80 -9.03
CA GLU A 89 -1.50 20.21 -9.14
C GLU A 89 -2.64 20.96 -9.88
N SER A 90 -3.38 21.80 -9.17
CA SER A 90 -4.36 22.66 -9.79
C SER A 90 -4.28 24.08 -9.21
N GLY A 91 -4.49 25.08 -10.09
CA GLY A 91 -4.49 26.48 -9.73
C GLY A 91 -5.71 26.93 -8.90
N ASN A 92 -6.74 26.09 -8.78
CA ASN A 92 -7.96 26.42 -8.05
C ASN A 92 -7.79 26.27 -6.54
N PHE A 93 -8.16 27.30 -5.79
CA PHE A 93 -8.08 27.32 -4.33
C PHE A 93 -8.82 26.15 -3.68
N PHE A 94 -10.01 25.79 -4.18
CA PHE A 94 -10.79 24.67 -3.65
C PHE A 94 -10.10 23.31 -3.85
N VAL A 95 -9.46 23.09 -4.99
CA VAL A 95 -8.72 21.85 -5.27
C VAL A 95 -7.44 21.81 -4.44
N LYS A 96 -6.81 22.96 -4.19
CA LYS A 96 -5.65 23.06 -3.30
C LYS A 96 -6.00 22.72 -1.85
N LEU A 97 -7.20 23.08 -1.40
CA LEU A 97 -7.71 22.74 -0.07
C LEU A 97 -8.06 21.23 0.05
N LEU A 98 -8.53 20.62 -1.03
CA LEU A 98 -8.85 19.20 -1.13
C LEU A 98 -7.61 18.30 -1.28
N LYS A 99 -6.43 18.89 -1.55
CA LYS A 99 -5.18 18.14 -1.65
C LYS A 99 -4.85 17.49 -0.30
N PRO A 100 -4.61 16.16 -0.25
CA PRO A 100 -4.34 15.45 1.01
C PRO A 100 -3.21 16.05 1.84
N SER A 101 -2.17 16.57 1.19
CA SER A 101 -1.06 17.24 1.88
C SER A 101 -1.48 18.54 2.60
N SER A 102 -2.53 19.22 2.12
CA SER A 102 -2.99 20.48 2.73
C SER A 102 -3.81 20.27 4.01
N PHE A 103 -4.63 19.22 4.08
CA PHE A 103 -5.43 18.92 5.26
C PHE A 103 -4.79 17.88 6.19
N SER A 104 -3.74 17.18 5.75
CA SER A 104 -3.05 16.18 6.58
C SER A 104 -2.51 16.72 7.91
N PRO A 105 -1.99 17.97 8.04
CA PRO A 105 -1.59 18.51 9.34
C PRO A 105 -2.76 18.67 10.31
N VAL A 106 -3.93 19.04 9.80
CA VAL A 106 -5.16 19.15 10.60
C VAL A 106 -5.60 17.78 11.09
N LEU A 107 -5.54 16.76 10.22
CA LEU A 107 -5.83 15.38 10.62
C LEU A 107 -4.82 14.85 11.63
N ALA A 108 -3.53 15.21 11.49
CA ALA A 108 -2.50 14.88 12.48
C ALA A 108 -2.83 15.47 13.86
N LEU A 109 -3.20 16.75 13.91
CA LEU A 109 -3.57 17.43 15.14
C LEU A 109 -4.77 16.75 15.81
N ILE A 110 -5.84 16.50 15.05
CA ILE A 110 -7.02 15.78 15.56
C ILE A 110 -6.61 14.38 16.04
N GLY A 111 -5.78 13.67 15.29
CA GLY A 111 -5.29 12.35 15.66
C GLY A 111 -4.52 12.35 16.97
N VAL A 112 -3.60 13.31 17.15
CA VAL A 112 -2.84 13.48 18.41
C VAL A 112 -3.77 13.76 19.58
N ILE A 113 -4.74 14.65 19.43
CA ILE A 113 -5.73 14.95 20.48
C ILE A 113 -6.52 13.68 20.86
N LEU A 114 -6.96 12.89 19.87
CA LEU A 114 -7.69 11.65 20.11
C LEU A 114 -6.83 10.62 20.86
N VAL A 115 -5.55 10.50 20.50
CA VAL A 115 -4.64 9.51 21.11
C VAL A 115 -4.25 9.94 22.52
N MET A 116 -4.00 11.24 22.76
CA MET A 116 -3.49 11.73 24.04
C MET A 116 -4.60 11.94 25.09
N PHE A 117 -5.76 12.45 24.68
CA PHE A 117 -6.78 12.91 25.63
C PHE A 117 -7.97 11.96 25.76
N ILE A 118 -8.15 11.00 24.82
CA ILE A 118 -9.31 10.11 24.85
C ILE A 118 -8.88 8.69 25.23
N LYS A 119 -9.33 8.21 26.37
CA LYS A 119 -9.04 6.85 26.88
C LYS A 119 -9.87 5.74 26.22
N ASN A 120 -10.74 6.07 25.26
CA ASN A 120 -11.58 5.07 24.57
C ASN A 120 -10.75 4.41 23.45
N THR A 121 -10.57 3.11 23.52
CA THR A 121 -9.77 2.30 22.58
C THR A 121 -10.12 2.56 21.12
N LYS A 122 -11.42 2.58 20.77
CA LYS A 122 -11.87 2.82 19.38
C LYS A 122 -11.50 4.21 18.86
N LYS A 123 -11.63 5.24 19.71
CA LYS A 123 -11.27 6.61 19.33
C LYS A 123 -9.76 6.79 19.25
N ASN A 124 -9.01 6.07 20.07
CA ASN A 124 -7.56 6.04 20.03
C ASN A 124 -7.08 5.40 18.70
N ASP A 125 -7.69 4.27 18.30
CA ASP A 125 -7.37 3.63 17.00
C ASP A 125 -7.67 4.56 15.82
N VAL A 126 -8.80 5.29 15.84
CA VAL A 126 -9.10 6.33 14.83
C VAL A 126 -8.03 7.42 14.83
N GLY A 127 -7.62 7.90 16.00
CA GLY A 127 -6.54 8.89 16.13
C GLY A 127 -5.24 8.39 15.50
N THR A 128 -4.89 7.12 15.74
CA THR A 128 -3.70 6.48 15.18
C THR A 128 -3.78 6.36 13.65
N ILE A 129 -4.96 6.08 13.10
CA ILE A 129 -5.19 6.06 11.65
C ILE A 129 -4.96 7.45 11.04
N LEU A 130 -5.50 8.49 11.66
CA LEU A 130 -5.36 9.87 11.19
C LEU A 130 -3.91 10.34 11.21
N ILE A 131 -3.17 10.03 12.29
CA ILE A 131 -1.73 10.33 12.37
C ILE A 131 -0.97 9.55 11.29
N GLY A 132 -1.26 8.26 11.14
CA GLY A 132 -0.62 7.40 10.14
C GLY A 132 -0.83 7.91 8.71
N PHE A 133 -2.04 8.39 8.40
CA PHE A 133 -2.35 9.02 7.10
C PHE A 133 -1.56 10.32 6.90
N ALA A 134 -1.49 11.17 7.90
CA ALA A 134 -0.75 12.43 7.82
C ALA A 134 0.75 12.21 7.61
N VAL A 135 1.34 11.27 8.36
CA VAL A 135 2.75 10.87 8.18
C VAL A 135 3.00 10.29 6.79
N LEU A 136 2.05 9.51 6.26
CA LEU A 136 2.12 8.96 4.91
C LEU A 136 2.19 10.09 3.86
N MET A 137 1.29 11.06 3.93
CA MET A 137 1.23 12.18 2.98
C MET A 137 2.49 13.05 3.07
N PHE A 138 2.96 13.34 4.30
CA PHE A 138 4.21 14.07 4.52
C PHE A 138 5.42 13.30 3.96
N GLY A 139 5.47 11.98 4.17
CA GLY A 139 6.52 11.13 3.62
C GLY A 139 6.55 11.13 2.10
N MET A 140 5.38 11.09 1.43
CA MET A 140 5.28 11.19 -0.03
C MET A 140 5.80 12.53 -0.55
N GLU A 141 5.45 13.63 0.09
CA GLU A 141 5.91 14.97 -0.29
C GLU A 141 7.43 15.11 -0.12
N THR A 142 7.96 14.64 1.01
CA THR A 142 9.40 14.63 1.30
C THR A 142 10.16 13.77 0.28
N MET A 143 9.66 12.59 -0.04
CA MET A 143 10.26 11.67 -1.01
C MET A 143 10.26 12.26 -2.41
N SER A 144 9.14 12.83 -2.86
CA SER A 144 9.05 13.51 -4.15
C SER A 144 10.01 14.71 -4.22
N GLY A 145 10.11 15.48 -3.13
CA GLY A 145 11.05 16.60 -3.03
C GLY A 145 12.51 16.16 -3.10
N ALA A 146 12.86 15.01 -2.50
CA ALA A 146 14.21 14.46 -2.53
C ALA A 146 14.60 13.90 -3.92
N VAL A 147 13.64 13.33 -4.66
CA VAL A 147 13.89 12.75 -5.99
C VAL A 147 13.91 13.84 -7.09
N LYS A 148 13.15 14.91 -6.92
CA LYS A 148 13.01 15.98 -7.93
C LYS A 148 14.35 16.56 -8.44
N PRO A 149 15.38 16.85 -7.60
CA PRO A 149 16.69 17.30 -8.10
C PRO A 149 17.40 16.24 -8.94
N LEU A 150 17.23 14.96 -8.62
CA LEU A 150 17.87 13.85 -9.31
C LEU A 150 17.33 13.65 -10.74
N ALA A 151 16.11 14.09 -11.02
CA ALA A 151 15.53 14.02 -12.37
C ALA A 151 16.35 14.80 -13.42
N ASN A 152 17.15 15.78 -12.97
CA ASN A 152 18.01 16.59 -13.84
C ASN A 152 19.47 16.07 -13.94
N VAL A 153 19.77 14.94 -13.30
CA VAL A 153 21.12 14.33 -13.31
C VAL A 153 21.17 13.27 -14.42
N PRO A 154 22.00 13.46 -15.49
CA PRO A 154 22.03 12.53 -16.63
C PRO A 154 22.39 11.09 -16.24
N GLU A 155 23.30 10.90 -15.27
CA GLU A 155 23.70 9.59 -14.78
C GLU A 155 22.52 8.88 -14.08
N PHE A 156 21.70 9.63 -13.37
CA PHE A 156 20.52 9.11 -12.71
C PHE A 156 19.41 8.74 -13.71
N THR A 157 19.16 9.61 -14.70
CA THR A 157 18.18 9.34 -15.76
C THR A 157 18.60 8.20 -16.67
N SER A 158 19.90 8.01 -16.92
CA SER A 158 20.41 6.90 -17.73
C SER A 158 20.20 5.53 -17.06
N LEU A 159 20.15 5.46 -15.74
CA LEU A 159 19.76 4.24 -15.03
C LEU A 159 18.33 3.81 -15.36
N PHE A 160 17.44 4.75 -15.69
CA PHE A 160 16.06 4.44 -16.03
C PHE A 160 15.87 3.99 -17.47
N THR A 161 16.82 4.25 -18.37
CA THR A 161 16.79 3.64 -19.70
C THR A 161 16.98 2.12 -19.63
N ALA A 162 17.60 1.60 -18.57
CA ALA A 162 17.64 0.16 -18.31
C ALA A 162 16.23 -0.42 -18.02
N PHE A 163 15.29 0.39 -17.51
CA PHE A 163 13.89 -0.02 -17.29
C PHE A 163 13.04 -0.05 -18.57
N GLU A 164 13.60 0.39 -19.71
CA GLU A 164 12.96 0.19 -21.03
C GLU A 164 12.88 -1.29 -21.38
N ASN A 165 13.80 -2.11 -20.83
CA ASN A 165 13.67 -3.55 -20.91
C ASN A 165 12.65 -4.06 -19.88
N PRO A 166 11.48 -4.59 -20.32
CA PRO A 166 10.41 -5.00 -19.42
C PRO A 166 10.84 -6.07 -18.40
N VAL A 167 11.74 -6.97 -18.81
CA VAL A 167 12.23 -8.06 -17.94
C VAL A 167 13.10 -7.50 -16.81
N LEU A 168 14.00 -6.55 -17.13
CA LEU A 168 14.82 -5.89 -16.12
C LEU A 168 13.96 -5.06 -15.15
N GLY A 169 12.99 -4.31 -15.67
CA GLY A 169 12.04 -3.55 -14.84
C GLY A 169 11.29 -4.47 -13.86
N MET A 170 10.84 -5.62 -14.34
CA MET A 170 10.15 -6.63 -13.51
C MET A 170 11.07 -7.19 -12.42
N ILE A 171 12.32 -7.54 -12.75
CA ILE A 171 13.30 -8.06 -11.77
C ILE A 171 13.59 -7.02 -10.71
N VAL A 172 13.83 -5.77 -11.10
CA VAL A 172 14.10 -4.67 -10.16
C VAL A 172 12.92 -4.43 -9.23
N GLY A 173 11.71 -4.39 -9.77
CA GLY A 173 10.49 -4.27 -8.95
C GLY A 173 10.33 -5.40 -7.95
N ALA A 174 10.60 -6.64 -8.38
CA ALA A 174 10.54 -7.83 -7.53
C ALA A 174 11.57 -7.78 -6.41
N VAL A 175 12.84 -7.50 -6.73
CA VAL A 175 13.93 -7.41 -5.75
C VAL A 175 13.68 -6.27 -4.76
N LEU A 176 13.30 -5.08 -5.25
CA LEU A 176 13.02 -3.92 -4.42
C LEU A 176 11.92 -4.24 -3.39
N THR A 177 10.82 -4.83 -3.84
CA THR A 177 9.71 -5.17 -2.94
C THR A 177 10.06 -6.33 -2.00
N ALA A 178 10.82 -7.32 -2.45
CA ALA A 178 11.29 -8.41 -1.62
C ALA A 178 12.19 -7.92 -0.47
N VAL A 179 13.03 -6.91 -0.71
CA VAL A 179 13.90 -6.29 0.30
C VAL A 179 13.09 -5.39 1.24
N ILE A 180 12.26 -4.50 0.69
CA ILE A 180 11.46 -3.55 1.50
C ILE A 180 10.33 -4.25 2.27
N GLN A 181 9.86 -5.41 1.79
CA GLN A 181 8.73 -6.18 2.35
C GLN A 181 7.43 -5.36 2.39
N SER A 182 7.31 -4.34 1.53
CA SER A 182 6.15 -3.46 1.43
C SER A 182 5.92 -3.02 0.00
N SER A 183 4.97 -3.63 -0.68
CA SER A 183 4.59 -3.24 -2.05
C SER A 183 4.07 -1.80 -2.11
N SER A 184 3.32 -1.36 -1.09
CA SER A 184 2.81 0.01 -1.02
C SER A 184 3.93 1.04 -0.92
N ALA A 185 4.98 0.77 -0.14
CA ALA A 185 6.15 1.65 -0.06
C ALA A 185 6.92 1.66 -1.39
N SER A 186 7.10 0.49 -2.00
CA SER A 186 7.78 0.35 -3.29
C SER A 186 7.02 1.09 -4.42
N VAL A 187 5.67 0.96 -4.47
CA VAL A 187 4.82 1.72 -5.40
C VAL A 187 4.92 3.22 -5.13
N GLY A 188 4.94 3.64 -3.86
CA GLY A 188 5.10 5.05 -3.49
C GLY A 188 6.41 5.65 -4.01
N ILE A 189 7.54 4.92 -3.90
CA ILE A 189 8.83 5.33 -4.47
C ILE A 189 8.71 5.50 -5.99
N LEU A 190 8.17 4.49 -6.68
CA LEU A 190 8.01 4.53 -8.13
C LEU A 190 7.09 5.69 -8.57
N GLN A 191 6.01 5.92 -7.83
CA GLN A 191 5.07 7.02 -8.10
C GLN A 191 5.73 8.39 -7.93
N ALA A 192 6.58 8.58 -6.89
CA ALA A 192 7.36 9.79 -6.71
C ALA A 192 8.31 10.02 -7.89
N MET A 193 8.94 8.95 -8.40
CA MET A 193 9.82 9.01 -9.56
C MET A 193 9.05 9.34 -10.86
N CYS A 194 7.86 8.79 -11.05
CA CYS A 194 7.00 9.14 -12.17
C CYS A 194 6.52 10.60 -12.08
N ALA A 195 6.16 11.08 -10.88
CA ALA A 195 5.71 12.45 -10.66
C ALA A 195 6.81 13.49 -10.94
N THR A 196 8.08 13.15 -10.75
CA THR A 196 9.23 13.99 -11.10
C THR A 196 9.63 13.90 -12.57
N GLY A 197 8.98 13.02 -13.35
CA GLY A 197 9.31 12.78 -14.76
C GLY A 197 10.54 11.92 -14.98
N SER A 198 11.15 11.38 -13.91
CA SER A 198 12.33 10.52 -13.98
C SER A 198 12.04 9.15 -14.60
N VAL A 199 10.82 8.66 -14.47
CA VAL A 199 10.37 7.38 -15.02
C VAL A 199 9.09 7.58 -15.83
N THR A 200 9.04 7.04 -17.04
CA THR A 200 7.83 7.07 -17.87
C THR A 200 6.81 6.05 -17.36
N VAL A 201 5.52 6.30 -17.62
CA VAL A 201 4.45 5.36 -17.25
C VAL A 201 4.66 3.99 -17.91
N GLY A 202 5.17 3.95 -19.14
CA GLY A 202 5.46 2.71 -19.85
C GLY A 202 6.54 1.87 -19.15
N ALA A 203 7.60 2.50 -18.66
CA ALA A 203 8.67 1.84 -17.90
C ALA A 203 8.21 1.45 -16.48
N ALA A 204 7.25 2.15 -15.91
CA ALA A 204 6.71 1.85 -14.59
C ALA A 204 5.88 0.56 -14.54
N LEU A 205 5.17 0.20 -15.63
CA LEU A 205 4.30 -0.97 -15.66
C LEU A 205 5.03 -2.30 -15.35
N PRO A 206 6.16 -2.63 -16.01
CA PRO A 206 6.91 -3.83 -15.67
C PRO A 206 7.42 -3.84 -14.23
N VAL A 207 7.83 -2.68 -13.71
CA VAL A 207 8.28 -2.55 -12.32
C VAL A 207 7.14 -2.87 -11.35
N ILE A 208 5.92 -2.37 -11.60
CA ILE A 208 4.72 -2.68 -10.79
C ILE A 208 4.40 -4.18 -10.83
N MET A 209 4.50 -4.82 -12.00
CA MET A 209 4.33 -6.27 -12.10
C MET A 209 5.37 -7.02 -11.25
N GLY A 210 6.62 -6.58 -11.29
CA GLY A 210 7.68 -7.10 -10.44
C GLY A 210 7.40 -6.90 -8.95
N GLN A 211 6.90 -5.74 -8.55
CA GLN A 211 6.53 -5.46 -7.15
C GLN A 211 5.48 -6.42 -6.61
N ASN A 212 4.51 -6.80 -7.44
CA ASN A 212 3.53 -7.84 -7.08
C ASN A 212 4.19 -9.21 -6.88
N ILE A 213 5.15 -9.57 -7.75
CA ILE A 213 5.93 -10.80 -7.59
C ILE A 213 6.76 -10.74 -6.31
N GLY A 214 7.42 -9.62 -6.02
CA GLY A 214 8.23 -9.43 -4.81
C GLY A 214 7.43 -9.59 -3.51
N THR A 215 6.13 -9.26 -3.52
CA THR A 215 5.23 -9.47 -2.38
C THR A 215 5.07 -10.96 -2.03
N CYS A 216 5.24 -11.86 -2.99
CA CYS A 216 5.15 -13.31 -2.75
C CYS A 216 6.26 -13.82 -1.82
N VAL A 217 7.39 -13.11 -1.71
CA VAL A 217 8.47 -13.46 -0.77
C VAL A 217 7.97 -13.46 0.67
N THR A 218 7.07 -12.53 1.02
CA THR A 218 6.45 -12.51 2.35
C THR A 218 5.63 -13.79 2.61
N ALA A 219 4.90 -14.27 1.60
CA ALA A 219 4.14 -15.53 1.70
C ALA A 219 5.07 -16.72 1.88
N LEU A 220 6.18 -16.78 1.12
CA LEU A 220 7.18 -17.83 1.24
C LEU A 220 7.80 -17.87 2.64
N LEU A 221 8.15 -16.71 3.19
CA LEU A 221 8.72 -16.60 4.53
C LEU A 221 7.72 -16.95 5.63
N SER A 222 6.43 -16.75 5.42
CA SER A 222 5.39 -17.08 6.41
C SER A 222 4.88 -18.53 6.33
N GLY A 223 5.14 -19.22 5.22
CA GLY A 223 4.73 -20.60 4.99
C GLY A 223 5.74 -21.66 5.48
N VAL A 224 6.93 -21.21 5.91
CA VAL A 224 7.98 -22.03 6.51
C VAL A 224 7.86 -21.96 8.04
#